data_0a2091b361371e60d50a299ef0590ffe
#
_entry.id   0a2091b361371e60d50a299ef0590ffe
#
_cell.length_a   1.000
_cell.length_b   1.000
_cell.length_c   1.000
_cell.angle_alpha   90.00
_cell.angle_beta   90.00
_cell.angle_gamma   90.00
#
_symmetry.space_group_name_H-M   'P 1'
#
loop_
_entity.id
_entity.type
_entity.pdbx_description
1 polymer ?
#
loop_
_entity_poly.entity_id
_entity_poly.type
_entity_poly.pdbx_seq_one_letter_code
_entity_poly.pdbx_strand_id
1 'polypeptide(L)'
;MSKSELISKIEALNEWEALMEEAKQEADAIRDTIKAEMLAADTEELHAGQSIIRWTSVLTNRFDTTNFKKEHNDLYKQFTKQISSRRFSIA
;
A
#
# COMPACT_ATOMS: atom_id res chain seq x y z
N MET A 1 11.01 31.06 -6.81
CA MET A 1 9.71 31.03 -6.10
C MET A 1 9.85 31.70 -4.76
N SER A 2 8.96 32.61 -4.42
CA SER A 2 8.97 33.32 -3.14
C SER A 2 8.51 32.38 -2.01
N LYS A 3 8.81 32.76 -0.75
CA LYS A 3 8.33 32.01 0.42
C LYS A 3 6.81 31.98 0.47
N SER A 4 6.16 33.07 0.10
CA SER A 4 4.71 33.16 0.04
C SER A 4 4.10 32.18 -0.96
N GLU A 5 4.71 32.02 -2.12
CA GLU A 5 4.29 31.05 -3.12
C GLU A 5 4.52 29.62 -2.65
N LEU A 6 5.63 29.36 -1.96
CA LEU A 6 5.90 28.03 -1.39
C LEU A 6 4.88 27.65 -0.33
N ILE A 7 4.51 28.59 0.55
CA ILE A 7 3.50 28.36 1.59
C ILE A 7 2.16 28.01 0.94
N SER A 8 1.77 28.76 -0.10
CA SER A 8 0.54 28.46 -0.84
C SER A 8 0.56 27.08 -1.48
N LYS A 9 1.70 26.67 -2.03
CA LYS A 9 1.87 25.33 -2.60
C LYS A 9 1.78 24.23 -1.56
N ILE A 10 2.37 24.44 -0.38
CA ILE A 10 2.28 23.49 0.73
C ILE A 10 0.84 23.34 1.20
N GLU A 11 0.12 24.45 1.34
CA GLU A 11 -1.30 24.42 1.75
C GLU A 11 -2.15 23.66 0.71
N ALA A 12 -1.92 23.91 -0.58
CA ALA A 12 -2.62 23.20 -1.65
C ALA A 12 -2.31 21.71 -1.62
N LEU A 13 -1.04 21.35 -1.41
CA LEU A 13 -0.63 19.94 -1.30
C LEU A 13 -1.35 19.26 -0.13
N ASN A 14 -1.40 19.89 1.02
CA ASN A 14 -2.06 19.36 2.21
C ASN A 14 -3.56 19.14 1.97
N GLU A 15 -4.22 20.05 1.28
CA GLU A 15 -5.64 19.91 0.92
C GLU A 15 -5.87 18.71 0.00
N TRP A 16 -5.04 18.56 -1.03
CA TRP A 16 -5.17 17.44 -1.96
C TRP A 16 -4.85 16.10 -1.28
N GLU A 17 -3.86 16.06 -0.43
CA GLU A 17 -3.53 14.84 0.32
C GLU A 17 -4.66 14.44 1.27
N ALA A 18 -5.33 15.41 1.92
CA ALA A 18 -6.49 15.13 2.74
C ALA A 18 -7.65 14.56 1.92
N LEU A 19 -7.88 15.08 0.73
CA LEU A 19 -8.91 14.56 -0.19
C LEU A 19 -8.56 13.15 -0.68
N MET A 20 -7.30 12.87 -0.95
CA MET A 20 -6.84 11.54 -1.32
C MET A 20 -7.11 10.53 -0.20
N GLU A 21 -6.79 10.89 1.04
CA GLU A 21 -7.02 10.01 2.19
C GLU A 21 -8.51 9.75 2.40
N GLU A 22 -9.34 10.78 2.28
CA GLU A 22 -10.79 10.64 2.36
C GLU A 22 -11.34 9.71 1.26
N ALA A 23 -10.88 9.91 0.04
CA ALA A 23 -11.27 9.05 -1.09
C ALA A 23 -10.83 7.61 -0.88
N LYS A 24 -9.64 7.40 -0.33
CA LYS A 24 -9.13 6.07 0.00
C LYS A 24 -10.00 5.37 1.04
N GLN A 25 -10.39 6.09 2.09
CA GLN A 25 -11.25 5.54 3.13
C GLN A 25 -12.61 5.13 2.57
N GLU A 26 -13.19 5.93 1.68
CA GLU A 26 -14.43 5.59 1.01
C GLU A 26 -14.31 4.35 0.12
N ALA A 27 -13.23 4.27 -0.64
CA ALA A 27 -12.95 3.10 -1.49
C ALA A 27 -12.75 1.84 -0.64
N ASP A 28 -12.01 1.94 0.46
CA ASP A 28 -11.76 0.82 1.36
C ASP A 28 -13.06 0.34 2.02
N ALA A 29 -13.93 1.25 2.41
CA ALA A 29 -15.23 0.90 2.99
C ALA A 29 -16.09 0.11 1.99
N ILE A 30 -16.09 0.51 0.73
CA ILE A 30 -16.80 -0.22 -0.34
C ILE A 30 -16.21 -1.60 -0.55
N ARG A 31 -14.87 -1.71 -0.60
CA ARG A 31 -14.19 -3.01 -0.72
C ARG A 31 -14.55 -3.93 0.44
N ASP A 32 -14.58 -3.42 1.65
CA ASP A 32 -14.91 -4.20 2.84
C ASP A 32 -16.35 -4.71 2.79
N THR A 33 -17.27 -3.91 2.29
CA THR A 33 -18.67 -4.32 2.08
C THR A 33 -18.76 -5.46 1.07
N ILE A 34 -18.02 -5.39 -0.02
CA ILE A 34 -17.97 -6.45 -1.04
C ILE A 34 -17.37 -7.72 -0.45
N LYS A 35 -16.28 -7.60 0.30
CA LYS A 35 -15.64 -8.75 0.96
C LYS A 35 -16.58 -9.42 1.95
N ALA A 36 -17.33 -8.65 2.72
CA ALA A 36 -18.31 -9.18 3.66
C ALA A 36 -19.39 -9.99 2.94
N GLU A 37 -19.84 -9.53 1.77
CA GLU A 37 -20.81 -10.26 0.94
C GLU A 37 -20.23 -11.56 0.43
N MET A 38 -18.96 -11.55 0.02
CA MET A 38 -18.27 -12.75 -0.44
C MET A 38 -18.09 -13.77 0.68
N LEU A 39 -17.79 -13.32 1.89
CA LEU A 39 -17.71 -14.20 3.07
C LEU A 39 -19.07 -14.80 3.41
N ALA A 40 -20.13 -14.03 3.34
CA ALA A 40 -21.48 -14.48 3.60
C ALA A 40 -21.93 -15.53 2.56
N ALA A 41 -21.51 -15.38 1.31
CA ALA A 41 -21.81 -16.32 0.23
C ALA A 41 -20.83 -17.49 0.18
N ASP A 42 -19.77 -17.48 0.99
CA ASP A 42 -18.71 -18.48 1.04
C ASP A 42 -18.13 -18.77 -0.35
N THR A 43 -17.73 -17.71 -1.04
CA THR A 43 -17.19 -17.80 -2.39
C THR A 43 -15.98 -16.90 -2.57
N GLU A 44 -15.07 -17.32 -3.43
CA GLU A 44 -13.91 -16.52 -3.83
C GLU A 44 -14.16 -15.75 -5.13
N GLU A 45 -15.31 -15.97 -5.77
CA GLU A 45 -15.64 -15.32 -7.02
C GLU A 45 -17.13 -14.97 -7.07
N LEU A 46 -17.45 -13.72 -7.41
CA LEU A 46 -18.80 -13.24 -7.62
C LEU A 46 -18.93 -12.57 -8.99
N HIS A 47 -20.02 -12.84 -9.67
CA HIS A 47 -20.36 -12.18 -10.92
C HIS A 47 -21.43 -11.12 -10.66
N ALA A 48 -21.14 -9.89 -11.04
CA ALA A 48 -22.05 -8.76 -10.91
C ALA A 48 -22.07 -7.96 -12.20
N GLY A 49 -23.15 -8.09 -12.98
CA GLY A 49 -23.24 -7.49 -14.30
C GLY A 49 -22.13 -8.01 -15.21
N GLN A 50 -21.32 -7.08 -15.74
CA GLN A 50 -20.17 -7.43 -16.59
C GLN A 50 -18.89 -7.62 -15.79
N SER A 51 -18.95 -7.43 -14.47
CA SER A 51 -17.79 -7.51 -13.58
C SER A 51 -17.68 -8.88 -12.94
N ILE A 52 -16.46 -9.34 -12.80
CA ILE A 52 -16.13 -10.55 -12.06
C ILE A 52 -15.26 -10.12 -10.88
N ILE A 53 -15.74 -10.37 -9.66
CA ILE A 53 -15.04 -10.00 -8.44
C ILE A 53 -14.37 -11.25 -7.90
N ARG A 54 -13.05 -11.19 -7.69
CA ARG A 54 -12.27 -12.29 -7.16
C ARG A 54 -11.54 -11.84 -5.90
N TRP A 55 -11.65 -12.67 -4.88
CA TRP A 55 -10.90 -12.51 -3.65
C TRP A 55 -10.38 -13.88 -3.25
N THR A 56 -9.24 -14.20 -3.80
CA THR A 56 -8.67 -15.55 -3.75
C THR A 56 -7.45 -15.59 -2.83
N SER A 57 -7.21 -16.76 -2.25
CA SER A 57 -5.99 -17.01 -1.50
C SER A 57 -4.83 -17.22 -2.48
N VAL A 58 -3.75 -16.50 -2.27
CA VAL A 58 -2.54 -16.61 -3.09
C VAL A 58 -1.40 -17.07 -2.21
N LEU A 59 -0.77 -18.18 -2.60
CA LEU A 59 0.44 -18.65 -1.95
C LEU A 59 1.64 -18.13 -2.72
N THR A 60 2.48 -17.37 -2.04
CA THR A 60 3.73 -16.86 -2.64
C THR A 60 4.91 -17.29 -1.80
N ASN A 61 5.99 -17.67 -2.48
CA ASN A 61 7.24 -17.94 -1.81
C ASN A 61 7.94 -16.62 -1.56
N ARG A 62 8.19 -16.34 -0.31
CA ARG A 62 8.87 -15.11 0.10
C ARG A 62 10.16 -15.47 0.80
N PHE A 63 11.25 -14.80 0.42
CA PHE A 63 12.53 -14.97 1.07
C PHE A 63 12.46 -14.48 2.52
N ASP A 64 12.80 -15.37 3.46
CA ASP A 64 12.80 -15.03 4.88
C ASP A 64 14.12 -14.36 5.25
N THR A 65 14.16 -13.05 5.06
CA THR A 65 15.34 -12.22 5.31
C THR A 65 15.75 -12.25 6.77
N THR A 66 14.77 -12.26 7.68
CA THR A 66 15.04 -12.22 9.13
C THR A 66 15.78 -13.46 9.60
N ASN A 67 15.28 -14.64 9.25
CA ASN A 67 15.93 -15.90 9.62
C ASN A 67 17.25 -16.11 8.89
N PHE A 68 17.34 -15.75 7.62
CA PHE A 68 18.57 -15.83 6.85
C PHE A 68 19.68 -14.96 7.44
N LYS A 69 19.35 -13.72 7.80
CA LYS A 69 20.27 -12.80 8.46
C LYS A 69 20.77 -13.35 9.80
N LYS A 70 19.87 -13.99 10.56
CA LYS A 70 20.20 -14.56 11.86
C LYS A 70 21.15 -15.76 11.76
N GLU A 71 20.90 -16.66 10.81
CA GLU A 71 21.64 -17.90 10.65
C GLU A 71 22.87 -17.76 9.76
N HIS A 72 22.84 -16.85 8.79
CA HIS A 72 23.89 -16.65 7.79
C HIS A 72 24.31 -15.18 7.69
N ASN A 73 24.66 -14.59 8.84
CA ASN A 73 24.97 -13.17 8.92
C ASN A 73 26.10 -12.74 7.98
N ASP A 74 27.18 -13.53 7.88
CA ASP A 74 28.29 -13.21 7.02
C ASP A 74 27.90 -13.23 5.55
N LEU A 75 27.14 -14.24 5.15
CA LEU A 75 26.63 -14.36 3.79
C LEU A 75 25.64 -13.22 3.48
N TYR A 76 24.79 -12.88 4.42
CA TYR A 76 23.87 -11.76 4.30
C TYR A 76 24.62 -10.44 4.04
N LYS A 77 25.70 -10.18 4.80
CA LYS A 77 26.49 -8.96 4.65
C LYS A 77 27.18 -8.89 3.29
N GLN A 78 27.63 -10.02 2.76
CA GLN A 78 28.29 -10.07 1.43
C GLN A 78 27.34 -9.66 0.31
N PHE A 79 26.04 -9.92 0.46
CA PHE A 79 25.04 -9.64 -0.56
C PHE A 79 24.13 -8.47 -0.21
N THR A 80 24.43 -7.74 0.87
CA THR A 80 23.69 -6.53 1.24
C THR A 80 24.30 -5.32 0.57
N LYS A 81 23.46 -4.54 -0.09
CA LYS A 81 23.86 -3.33 -0.79
C LYS A 81 23.09 -2.15 -0.24
N GLN A 82 23.81 -1.09 0.11
CA GLN A 82 23.16 0.17 0.50
C GLN A 82 22.70 0.91 -0.74
N ILE A 83 21.44 1.32 -0.72
CA ILE A 83 20.85 2.10 -1.79
C ILE A 83 20.49 3.46 -1.19
N SER A 84 21.01 4.52 -1.83
CA SER A 84 20.66 5.89 -1.44
C SER A 84 19.39 6.32 -2.12
N SER A 85 18.47 6.86 -1.34
CA SER A 85 17.22 7.42 -1.87
C SER A 85 16.94 8.75 -1.20
N ARG A 86 16.18 9.60 -1.89
CA ARG A 86 15.77 10.90 -1.34
C ARG A 86 14.35 10.81 -0.83
N ARG A 87 14.18 11.20 0.41
CA ARG A 87 12.86 11.21 1.05
C ARG A 87 12.34 12.65 1.07
N PHE A 88 11.15 12.84 0.50
CA PHE A 88 10.44 14.12 0.59
C PHE A 88 9.60 14.13 1.86
N SER A 89 9.77 15.19 2.69
CA SER A 89 8.97 15.36 3.89
C SER A 89 8.82 16.84 4.21
N ILE A 90 7.72 17.17 4.86
CA ILE A 90 7.43 18.51 5.36
C ILE A 90 7.19 18.39 6.85
N ALA A 91 8.02 19.06 7.62
CA ALA A 91 7.92 19.08 9.09
C ALA A 91 6.93 20.12 9.58
#